data_3bcaa5d23cb76bb58ecf61632e1991af
#
_entry.id   3bcaa5d23cb76bb58ecf61632e1991af
#
_cell.length_a   1.000
_cell.length_b   1.000
_cell.length_c   1.000
_cell.angle_alpha   90.00
_cell.angle_beta   90.00
_cell.angle_gamma   90.00
#
_symmetry.space_group_name_H-M   'P 1'
#
loop_
_entity.id
_entity.type
_entity.pdbx_description
1 polymer ?
#
loop_
_entity_poly.entity_id
_entity_poly.type
_entity_poly.pdbx_seq_one_letter_code
_entity_poly.pdbx_strand_id
1 'polypeptide(L)'
;MAAARAGSAAALGQNDLNEQRQLDGKTFEIRIRFGCATSTAGTPKAGPFNVRFDTDDRTLRVRAAPDLTRETPQVAMPGVEHVEGFWMRRPWLLTPGCPASASVPGTPDSPVLEQRVGIAQFSTSADARTGRRDDRPYEATKVLEEGALPSRQGYDLVLSGRLKRYPDGRVIICRILGAEVPPECVISAQFDRVRIQTPDGKSTLGDWSR
;
A
#
# COMPACT_ATOMS: atom_id res chain seq x y z
N MET A 1 -11.65 -8.61 5.36
CA MET A 1 -12.03 -10.00 5.00
C MET A 1 -13.01 -10.02 3.82
N ALA A 2 -14.13 -9.28 3.85
CA ALA A 2 -15.10 -9.26 2.73
C ALA A 2 -14.50 -8.79 1.39
N ALA A 3 -13.69 -7.71 1.40
CA ALA A 3 -13.03 -7.19 0.20
C ALA A 3 -12.05 -8.19 -0.45
N ALA A 4 -11.29 -8.95 0.37
CA ALA A 4 -10.38 -9.97 -0.15
C ALA A 4 -11.13 -11.15 -0.78
N ARG A 5 -12.27 -11.54 -0.21
CA ARG A 5 -13.14 -12.60 -0.78
C ARG A 5 -13.79 -12.14 -2.08
N ALA A 6 -14.31 -10.91 -2.11
CA ALA A 6 -14.88 -10.33 -3.33
C ALA A 6 -13.84 -10.20 -4.45
N GLY A 7 -12.59 -9.83 -4.11
CA GLY A 7 -11.48 -9.80 -5.07
C GLY A 7 -11.15 -11.17 -5.64
N SER A 8 -11.13 -12.22 -4.80
CA SER A 8 -10.92 -13.59 -5.25
C SER A 8 -12.07 -14.10 -6.14
N ALA A 9 -13.31 -13.80 -5.78
CA ALA A 9 -14.48 -14.16 -6.58
C ALA A 9 -14.50 -13.43 -7.93
N ALA A 10 -14.14 -12.15 -7.95
CA ALA A 10 -14.02 -11.38 -9.17
C ALA A 10 -12.92 -11.93 -10.12
N ALA A 11 -11.79 -12.37 -9.56
CA ALA A 11 -10.72 -12.99 -10.31
C ALA A 11 -11.11 -14.32 -10.96
N LEU A 12 -12.07 -15.05 -10.35
CA LEU A 12 -12.61 -16.30 -10.88
C LEU A 12 -13.78 -16.09 -11.84
N GLY A 13 -14.05 -14.87 -12.28
CA GLY A 13 -15.16 -14.55 -13.19
C GLY A 13 -16.53 -14.49 -12.52
N GLN A 14 -16.61 -14.67 -11.22
CA GLN A 14 -17.83 -14.53 -10.41
C GLN A 14 -18.01 -13.07 -10.00
N ASN A 15 -18.23 -12.19 -10.98
CA ASN A 15 -18.48 -10.77 -10.75
C ASN A 15 -19.90 -10.56 -10.23
N ASP A 16 -20.15 -10.77 -8.94
CA ASP A 16 -21.38 -10.30 -8.33
C ASP A 16 -21.28 -8.79 -8.04
N LEU A 17 -21.78 -8.00 -8.99
CA LEU A 17 -21.87 -6.54 -8.85
C LEU A 17 -22.70 -6.13 -7.61
N ASN A 18 -23.62 -6.98 -7.15
CA ASN A 18 -24.40 -6.69 -5.95
C ASN A 18 -23.56 -6.78 -4.68
N GLU A 19 -22.69 -7.79 -4.58
CA GLU A 19 -21.74 -7.89 -3.48
C GLU A 19 -20.77 -6.70 -3.47
N GLN A 20 -20.26 -6.31 -4.63
CA GLN A 20 -19.38 -5.16 -4.75
C GLN A 20 -20.07 -3.85 -4.35
N ARG A 21 -21.35 -3.67 -4.74
CA ARG A 21 -22.13 -2.49 -4.33
C ARG A 21 -22.28 -2.36 -2.82
N GLN A 22 -22.33 -3.48 -2.10
CA GLN A 22 -22.40 -3.49 -0.62
C GLN A 22 -21.10 -3.05 0.05
N LEU A 23 -19.98 -3.02 -0.68
CA LEU A 23 -18.70 -2.55 -0.18
C LEU A 23 -18.57 -1.03 -0.22
N ASP A 24 -19.33 -0.36 -1.08
CA ASP A 24 -19.28 1.09 -1.23
C ASP A 24 -19.59 1.82 0.08
N GLY A 25 -18.78 2.81 0.41
CA GLY A 25 -18.90 3.59 1.64
C GLY A 25 -18.43 2.87 2.91
N LYS A 26 -18.11 1.57 2.87
CA LYS A 26 -17.58 0.88 4.05
C LYS A 26 -16.20 1.40 4.43
N THR A 27 -16.01 1.63 5.72
CA THR A 27 -14.73 2.06 6.28
C THR A 27 -13.72 0.93 6.29
N PHE A 28 -12.44 1.29 6.18
CA PHE A 28 -11.33 0.36 6.31
C PHE A 28 -10.18 0.99 7.09
N GLU A 29 -9.35 0.15 7.67
CA GLU A 29 -7.98 0.46 8.08
C GLU A 29 -7.06 -0.65 7.58
N ILE A 30 -6.01 -0.27 6.87
CA ILE A 30 -5.02 -1.19 6.32
C ILE A 30 -3.65 -0.75 6.80
N ARG A 31 -2.80 -1.73 7.13
CA ARG A 31 -1.42 -1.51 7.57
C ARG A 31 -0.46 -2.19 6.64
N ILE A 32 0.52 -1.44 6.13
CA ILE A 32 1.59 -1.94 5.27
C ILE A 32 2.90 -1.80 6.03
N ARG A 33 3.50 -2.93 6.42
CA ARG A 33 4.78 -2.96 7.12
C ARG A 33 5.94 -2.73 6.17
N PHE A 34 6.86 -1.84 6.54
CA PHE A 34 8.06 -1.54 5.76
C PHE A 34 9.26 -1.20 6.64
N GLY A 35 10.45 -1.14 6.04
CA GLY A 35 11.67 -0.75 6.72
C GLY A 35 12.13 -1.72 7.80
N CYS A 36 11.72 -2.99 7.71
CA CYS A 36 12.22 -4.02 8.61
C CYS A 36 13.74 -4.19 8.45
N ALA A 37 14.44 -4.30 9.54
CA ALA A 37 15.88 -4.58 9.53
C ALA A 37 16.13 -6.03 9.06
N THR A 38 16.00 -6.25 7.77
CA THR A 38 16.40 -7.49 7.10
C THR A 38 17.63 -7.26 6.29
N SER A 39 18.66 -6.74 6.79
CA SER A 39 19.96 -6.85 6.18
C SER A 39 20.91 -5.73 6.59
N THR A 40 22.04 -6.15 6.99
CA THR A 40 23.38 -5.67 6.60
C THR A 40 23.38 -4.39 5.76
N ALA A 41 24.13 -3.43 6.23
CA ALA A 41 24.53 -2.21 5.55
C ALA A 41 24.70 -2.39 4.03
N GLY A 42 23.62 -2.21 3.31
CA GLY A 42 23.57 -2.19 1.85
C GLY A 42 22.83 -0.95 1.41
N THR A 43 23.26 -0.39 0.31
CA THR A 43 22.65 0.77 -0.36
C THR A 43 21.13 0.67 -0.33
N PRO A 44 20.40 1.71 0.09
CA PRO A 44 18.93 1.68 0.12
C PRO A 44 18.41 1.30 -1.24
N LYS A 45 17.72 0.16 -1.31
CA LYS A 45 17.12 -0.29 -2.56
C LYS A 45 16.08 0.76 -2.97
N ALA A 46 16.22 1.31 -4.17
CA ALA A 46 15.24 2.23 -4.72
C ALA A 46 13.88 1.53 -4.74
N GLY A 47 12.92 2.05 -3.97
CA GLY A 47 11.60 1.46 -3.82
C GLY A 47 10.62 2.47 -3.23
N PRO A 48 9.32 2.14 -3.23
CA PRO A 48 8.28 3.04 -2.72
C PRO A 48 8.45 3.33 -1.23
N PHE A 49 9.07 2.41 -0.49
CA PHE A 49 9.27 2.53 0.95
C PHE A 49 10.76 2.65 1.28
N ASN A 50 11.13 3.65 2.06
CA ASN A 50 12.50 3.89 2.46
C ASN A 50 12.59 4.33 3.92
N VAL A 51 13.61 3.83 4.63
CA VAL A 51 13.96 4.24 5.99
C VAL A 51 15.44 4.53 6.01
N ARG A 52 15.81 5.72 6.44
CA ARG A 52 17.22 6.16 6.61
C ARG A 52 17.42 6.70 8.01
N PHE A 53 18.51 6.37 8.58
CA PHE A 53 18.96 6.91 9.86
C PHE A 53 20.37 7.46 9.69
N ASP A 54 20.48 8.74 9.98
CA ASP A 54 21.76 9.43 10.05
C ASP A 54 22.25 9.39 11.50
N THR A 55 23.40 8.80 11.72
CA THR A 55 23.98 8.62 13.06
C THR A 55 24.57 9.90 13.61
N ASP A 56 25.04 10.82 12.76
CA ASP A 56 25.75 12.02 13.18
C ASP A 56 24.79 13.04 13.80
N ASP A 57 23.64 13.24 13.18
CA ASP A 57 22.60 14.14 13.67
C ASP A 57 21.41 13.40 14.30
N ARG A 58 21.47 12.07 14.40
CA ARG A 58 20.43 11.18 14.94
C ARG A 58 19.07 11.34 14.24
N THR A 59 19.11 11.69 12.98
CA THR A 59 17.92 11.97 12.20
C THR A 59 17.39 10.71 11.53
N LEU A 60 16.20 10.30 11.92
CA LEU A 60 15.41 9.26 11.28
C LEU A 60 14.53 9.89 10.19
N ARG A 61 14.66 9.42 8.97
CA ARG A 61 13.78 9.78 7.84
C ARG A 61 13.06 8.55 7.35
N VAL A 62 11.74 8.63 7.30
CA VAL A 62 10.88 7.58 6.78
C VAL A 62 10.08 8.12 5.60
N ARG A 63 9.98 7.31 4.55
CA ARG A 63 9.31 7.70 3.31
C ARG A 63 8.45 6.55 2.80
N ALA A 64 7.21 6.86 2.44
CA ALA A 64 6.30 5.99 1.70
C ALA A 64 5.79 6.75 0.46
N ALA A 65 6.22 6.33 -0.73
CA ALA A 65 5.74 6.89 -1.99
C ALA A 65 4.64 6.01 -2.55
N PRO A 66 3.56 6.59 -3.11
CA PRO A 66 2.61 5.83 -3.90
C PRO A 66 3.32 5.07 -5.02
N ASP A 67 2.99 3.79 -5.22
CA ASP A 67 3.53 2.92 -6.26
C ASP A 67 2.43 2.37 -7.20
N LEU A 68 1.19 2.75 -6.94
CA LEU A 68 0.08 2.71 -7.85
C LEU A 68 -0.19 4.13 -8.35
N THR A 69 0.16 4.39 -9.60
CA THR A 69 0.02 5.68 -10.26
C THR A 69 -0.80 5.53 -11.54
N ARG A 70 -1.10 6.64 -12.21
CA ARG A 70 -1.85 6.63 -13.47
C ARG A 70 -1.20 5.77 -14.56
N GLU A 71 0.13 5.64 -14.56
CA GLU A 71 0.88 4.82 -15.51
C GLU A 71 0.74 3.32 -15.25
N THR A 72 0.18 2.94 -14.10
CA THR A 72 -0.04 1.53 -13.76
C THR A 72 -1.16 0.96 -14.65
N PRO A 73 -0.88 -0.03 -15.51
CA PRO A 73 -1.86 -0.50 -16.50
C PRO A 73 -3.17 -1.02 -15.90
N GLN A 74 -3.12 -1.50 -14.65
CA GLN A 74 -4.28 -2.05 -13.95
C GLN A 74 -5.32 -0.98 -13.58
N VAL A 75 -4.92 0.28 -13.53
CA VAL A 75 -5.76 1.39 -13.09
C VAL A 75 -6.00 2.43 -14.17
N ALA A 76 -5.50 2.18 -15.38
CA ALA A 76 -5.72 3.06 -16.53
C ALA A 76 -7.21 3.03 -16.92
N MET A 77 -7.93 4.09 -16.63
CA MET A 77 -9.36 4.22 -16.93
C MET A 77 -9.66 5.57 -17.56
N PRO A 78 -10.64 5.61 -18.50
CA PRO A 78 -11.10 6.87 -19.08
C PRO A 78 -11.61 7.83 -17.99
N GLY A 79 -11.25 9.10 -18.11
CA GLY A 79 -11.71 10.15 -17.18
C GLY A 79 -10.99 10.21 -15.83
N VAL A 80 -10.07 9.30 -15.55
CA VAL A 80 -9.21 9.36 -14.37
C VAL A 80 -7.98 10.20 -14.70
N GLU A 81 -7.78 11.29 -13.96
CA GLU A 81 -6.64 12.19 -14.14
C GLU A 81 -5.49 11.88 -13.18
N HIS A 82 -5.83 11.38 -11.98
CA HIS A 82 -4.84 11.10 -10.95
C HIS A 82 -5.18 9.83 -10.20
N VAL A 83 -4.16 9.04 -9.91
CA VAL A 83 -4.24 7.81 -9.11
C VAL A 83 -3.15 7.88 -8.05
N GLU A 84 -3.55 7.64 -6.81
CA GLU A 84 -2.63 7.55 -5.68
C GLU A 84 -2.93 6.27 -4.91
N GLY A 85 -2.00 5.35 -4.86
CA GLY A 85 -2.23 4.09 -4.20
C GLY A 85 -0.98 3.31 -3.87
N PHE A 86 -1.20 2.18 -3.22
CA PHE A 86 -0.15 1.32 -2.71
C PHE A 86 -0.43 -0.14 -3.01
N TRP A 87 0.61 -0.87 -3.42
CA TRP A 87 0.58 -2.32 -3.51
C TRP A 87 0.79 -2.96 -2.15
N MET A 88 -0.13 -3.85 -1.78
CA MET A 88 0.00 -4.72 -0.63
C MET A 88 0.55 -6.07 -1.10
N ARG A 89 1.71 -6.42 -0.62
CA ARG A 89 2.26 -7.76 -0.79
C ARG A 89 1.66 -8.66 0.29
N ARG A 90 1.28 -9.88 -0.06
CA ARG A 90 0.71 -10.85 0.88
C ARG A 90 -0.55 -10.32 1.59
N PRO A 91 -1.57 -9.89 0.82
CA PRO A 91 -2.79 -9.28 1.37
C PRO A 91 -3.61 -10.22 2.26
N TRP A 92 -3.30 -11.51 2.26
CA TRP A 92 -3.93 -12.53 3.12
C TRP A 92 -3.40 -12.55 4.55
N LEU A 93 -2.27 -11.92 4.84
CA LEU A 93 -1.77 -11.80 6.20
C LEU A 93 -2.65 -10.82 6.97
N LEU A 94 -3.28 -11.32 8.03
CA LEU A 94 -4.15 -10.52 8.91
C LEU A 94 -3.35 -9.53 9.78
N THR A 95 -2.08 -9.83 10.01
CA THR A 95 -1.16 -8.96 10.75
C THR A 95 0.02 -8.60 9.86
N PRO A 96 0.34 -7.30 9.74
CA PRO A 96 1.52 -6.89 9.01
C PRO A 96 2.76 -7.46 9.72
N GLY A 97 3.50 -8.28 9.00
CA GLY A 97 4.78 -8.83 9.45
C GLY A 97 5.92 -8.29 8.61
N CYS A 98 7.12 -8.30 9.16
CA CYS A 98 8.30 -8.13 8.32
C CYS A 98 8.31 -9.26 7.29
N PRO A 99 8.52 -8.97 6.00
CA PRO A 99 8.71 -10.03 5.02
C PRO A 99 9.86 -10.89 5.50
N ALA A 100 9.62 -12.18 5.66
CA ALA A 100 10.71 -13.12 5.88
C ALA A 100 11.69 -12.93 4.72
N SER A 101 12.97 -12.83 5.01
CA SER A 101 13.99 -12.83 3.97
C SER A 101 13.77 -14.09 3.13
N ALA A 102 13.26 -13.93 1.92
CA ALA A 102 13.01 -15.03 1.01
C ALA A 102 14.34 -15.45 0.38
N SER A 103 15.23 -15.96 1.20
CA SER A 103 16.36 -16.73 0.75
C SER A 103 16.22 -18.09 1.44
N VAL A 104 15.42 -18.96 0.85
CA VAL A 104 15.59 -20.40 1.07
C VAL A 104 16.87 -20.74 0.32
N PRO A 105 17.96 -21.10 1.04
CA PRO A 105 19.20 -21.52 0.37
C PRO A 105 18.89 -22.73 -0.50
N GLY A 106 19.15 -22.62 -1.80
CA GLY A 106 19.09 -23.76 -2.74
C GLY A 106 17.88 -23.82 -3.66
N THR A 107 16.94 -22.87 -3.62
CA THR A 107 15.96 -22.73 -4.70
C THR A 107 16.49 -21.75 -5.74
N PRO A 108 16.55 -22.16 -7.05
CA PRO A 108 16.88 -21.20 -8.10
C PRO A 108 15.88 -20.05 -8.04
N ASP A 109 16.34 -18.83 -8.37
CA ASP A 109 15.57 -17.58 -8.49
C ASP A 109 14.40 -17.72 -9.49
N SER A 110 13.45 -18.58 -9.18
CA SER A 110 12.15 -18.48 -9.81
C SER A 110 11.47 -17.28 -9.16
N PRO A 111 11.09 -16.27 -9.94
CA PRO A 111 10.27 -15.19 -9.43
C PRO A 111 8.98 -15.84 -8.93
N VAL A 112 8.87 -16.02 -7.62
CA VAL A 112 7.59 -16.37 -7.01
C VAL A 112 6.67 -15.20 -7.36
N LEU A 113 5.76 -15.44 -8.29
CA LEU A 113 4.73 -14.47 -8.67
C LEU A 113 3.87 -14.24 -7.42
N GLU A 114 4.30 -13.26 -6.62
CA GLU A 114 3.58 -12.93 -5.38
C GLU A 114 2.24 -12.31 -5.78
N GLN A 115 1.15 -12.93 -5.34
CA GLN A 115 -0.15 -12.31 -5.41
C GLN A 115 -0.09 -10.97 -4.67
N ARG A 116 -0.53 -9.90 -5.31
CA ARG A 116 -0.59 -8.57 -4.73
C ARG A 116 -1.97 -7.95 -4.96
N VAL A 117 -2.39 -7.16 -4.00
CA VAL A 117 -3.62 -6.38 -4.07
C VAL A 117 -3.25 -4.93 -3.87
N GLY A 118 -3.71 -4.08 -4.77
CA GLY A 118 -3.57 -2.64 -4.66
C GLY A 118 -4.76 -2.02 -3.94
N ILE A 119 -4.53 -0.92 -3.26
CA ILE A 119 -5.57 0.01 -2.82
C ILE A 119 -5.23 1.39 -3.31
N ALA A 120 -6.17 2.06 -3.97
CA ALA A 120 -5.90 3.35 -4.58
C ALA A 120 -7.11 4.27 -4.54
N GLN A 121 -6.84 5.56 -4.41
CA GLN A 121 -7.83 6.59 -4.67
C GLN A 121 -7.67 7.14 -6.08
N PHE A 122 -8.81 7.42 -6.69
CA PHE A 122 -8.93 7.91 -8.05
C PHE A 122 -9.55 9.29 -8.03
N SER A 123 -9.04 10.18 -8.82
CA SER A 123 -9.56 11.52 -8.97
C SER A 123 -9.82 11.85 -10.43
N THR A 124 -10.94 12.48 -10.68
CA THR A 124 -11.34 13.00 -11.99
C THR A 124 -11.16 14.50 -12.04
N SER A 125 -11.36 15.13 -13.21
CA SER A 125 -11.35 16.59 -13.35
C SER A 125 -12.43 17.29 -12.50
N ALA A 126 -13.52 16.58 -12.20
CA ALA A 126 -14.60 17.11 -11.37
C ALA A 126 -14.29 17.08 -9.87
N ASP A 127 -13.28 16.30 -9.45
CA ASP A 127 -12.90 16.22 -8.04
C ASP A 127 -12.12 17.47 -7.63
N ALA A 128 -12.41 17.97 -6.42
CA ALA A 128 -11.66 19.09 -5.87
C ALA A 128 -10.17 18.74 -5.77
N ARG A 129 -9.31 19.65 -6.17
CA ARG A 129 -7.85 19.48 -6.07
C ARG A 129 -7.32 19.56 -4.64
N THR A 130 -8.18 19.95 -3.69
CA THR A 130 -7.87 20.00 -2.26
C THR A 130 -7.59 18.60 -1.72
N GLY A 131 -6.45 18.43 -1.08
CA GLY A 131 -6.05 17.15 -0.48
C GLY A 131 -5.35 16.18 -1.44
N ARG A 132 -5.17 16.52 -2.72
CA ARG A 132 -4.30 15.75 -3.62
C ARG A 132 -2.84 15.98 -3.26
N ARG A 133 -2.07 14.91 -3.27
CA ARG A 133 -0.64 15.01 -3.02
C ARG A 133 0.20 15.05 -4.30
N ASP A 134 -0.42 14.83 -5.47
CA ASP A 134 0.25 14.87 -6.78
C ASP A 134 1.52 14.00 -6.79
N ASP A 135 1.39 12.73 -6.40
CA ASP A 135 2.46 11.72 -6.29
C ASP A 135 3.55 12.05 -5.26
N ARG A 136 3.38 13.11 -4.47
CA ARG A 136 4.33 13.43 -3.41
C ARG A 136 4.34 12.32 -2.36
N PRO A 137 5.51 11.84 -1.98
CA PRO A 137 5.62 10.82 -0.95
C PRO A 137 5.15 11.34 0.42
N TYR A 138 4.71 10.42 1.24
CA TYR A 138 4.48 10.63 2.66
C TYR A 138 5.84 10.53 3.36
N GLU A 139 6.35 11.63 3.85
CA GLU A 139 7.66 11.70 4.47
C GLU A 139 7.56 12.28 5.88
N ALA A 140 8.26 11.63 6.82
CA ALA A 140 8.40 12.12 8.17
C ALA A 140 9.87 12.08 8.57
N THR A 141 10.28 13.11 9.30
CA THR A 141 11.64 13.24 9.85
C THR A 141 11.53 13.41 11.36
N LYS A 142 12.32 12.65 12.11
CA LYS A 142 12.37 12.72 13.58
C LYS A 142 13.79 12.60 14.06
N VAL A 143 14.21 13.54 14.91
CA VAL A 143 15.46 13.41 15.66
C VAL A 143 15.22 12.45 16.83
N LEU A 144 16.01 11.41 16.93
CA LEU A 144 15.91 10.44 18.01
C LEU A 144 16.69 10.93 19.25
N GLU A 145 16.24 10.49 20.42
CA GLU A 145 16.95 10.74 21.68
C GLU A 145 18.34 10.06 21.66
N GLU A 146 19.22 10.53 22.51
CA GLU A 146 20.57 9.97 22.65
C GLU A 146 20.50 8.48 23.03
N GLY A 147 21.24 7.65 22.30
CA GLY A 147 21.21 6.20 22.48
C GLY A 147 20.01 5.48 21.86
N ALA A 148 18.98 6.20 21.38
CA ALA A 148 17.84 5.58 20.70
C ALA A 148 18.22 5.16 19.28
N LEU A 149 17.73 4.00 18.86
CA LEU A 149 17.91 3.45 17.52
C LEU A 149 16.56 3.32 16.79
N PRO A 150 16.57 3.32 15.46
CA PRO A 150 15.40 3.02 14.68
C PRO A 150 14.79 1.66 15.03
N SER A 151 13.48 1.54 14.87
CA SER A 151 12.80 0.27 15.10
C SER A 151 13.31 -0.83 14.17
N ARG A 152 13.80 -1.93 14.73
CA ARG A 152 14.19 -3.12 13.95
C ARG A 152 12.99 -3.85 13.35
N GLN A 153 11.81 -3.65 13.91
CA GLN A 153 10.55 -4.19 13.39
C GLN A 153 9.96 -3.34 12.25
N GLY A 154 10.66 -2.27 11.86
CA GLY A 154 10.21 -1.34 10.82
C GLY A 154 9.12 -0.39 11.30
N TYR A 155 8.30 0.04 10.35
CA TYR A 155 7.22 1.01 10.52
C TYR A 155 5.99 0.54 9.77
N ASP A 156 4.82 1.01 10.18
CA ASP A 156 3.56 0.78 9.49
C ASP A 156 3.13 2.06 8.76
N LEU A 157 2.87 1.94 7.46
CA LEU A 157 1.99 2.86 6.75
C LEU A 157 0.55 2.42 7.03
N VAL A 158 -0.21 3.27 7.69
CA VAL A 158 -1.61 3.03 8.02
C VAL A 158 -2.49 3.89 7.14
N LEU A 159 -3.30 3.25 6.32
CA LEU A 159 -4.27 3.86 5.43
C LEU A 159 -5.66 3.67 6.03
N SER A 160 -6.37 4.74 6.30
CA SER A 160 -7.75 4.70 6.79
C SER A 160 -8.64 5.51 5.86
N GLY A 161 -9.86 5.01 5.64
CA GLY A 161 -10.77 5.68 4.72
C GLY A 161 -12.01 4.88 4.44
N ARG A 162 -12.58 5.11 3.27
CA ARG A 162 -13.80 4.44 2.79
C ARG A 162 -13.58 3.85 1.41
N LEU A 163 -14.17 2.69 1.19
CA LEU A 163 -14.24 2.10 -0.14
C LEU A 163 -15.15 2.95 -1.02
N LYS A 164 -14.75 3.13 -2.28
CA LYS A 164 -15.47 3.97 -3.24
C LYS A 164 -15.66 3.21 -4.55
N ARG A 165 -16.79 3.39 -5.19
CA ARG A 165 -17.02 2.81 -6.52
C ARG A 165 -16.18 3.50 -7.58
N TYR A 166 -15.67 2.72 -8.52
CA TYR A 166 -15.23 3.20 -9.82
C TYR A 166 -16.40 3.77 -10.63
N PRO A 167 -16.12 4.53 -11.70
CA PRO A 167 -17.17 5.02 -12.60
C PRO A 167 -18.07 3.93 -13.18
N ASP A 168 -17.57 2.71 -13.34
CA ASP A 168 -18.33 1.53 -13.82
C ASP A 168 -19.12 0.81 -12.72
N GLY A 169 -19.12 1.34 -11.50
CA GLY A 169 -19.89 0.83 -10.36
C GLY A 169 -19.20 -0.28 -9.56
N ARG A 170 -18.04 -0.76 -9.99
CA ARG A 170 -17.23 -1.73 -9.24
C ARG A 170 -16.45 -1.05 -8.12
N VAL A 171 -16.11 -1.81 -7.07
CA VAL A 171 -15.19 -1.38 -6.00
C VAL A 171 -13.82 -2.04 -6.18
N ILE A 172 -13.79 -3.21 -6.80
CA ILE A 172 -12.60 -4.00 -7.02
C ILE A 172 -12.50 -4.35 -8.50
N ILE A 173 -11.34 -4.09 -9.09
CA ILE A 173 -11.01 -4.48 -10.45
C ILE A 173 -9.84 -5.44 -10.39
N CYS A 174 -10.00 -6.61 -11.03
CA CYS A 174 -8.93 -7.59 -11.16
C CYS A 174 -8.54 -7.79 -12.61
N ARG A 175 -7.25 -7.94 -12.85
CA ARG A 175 -6.70 -8.29 -14.16
C ARG A 175 -5.99 -9.64 -14.07
N ILE A 176 -6.34 -10.53 -14.97
CA ILE A 176 -5.66 -11.81 -15.15
C ILE A 176 -4.56 -11.61 -16.18
N LEU A 177 -3.32 -11.83 -15.79
CA LEU A 177 -2.14 -11.65 -16.63
C LEU A 177 -1.75 -12.92 -17.39
N GLY A 178 -2.29 -14.07 -16.99
CA GLY A 178 -2.06 -15.39 -17.59
C GLY A 178 -2.66 -16.50 -16.73
N ALA A 179 -2.75 -17.70 -17.28
CA ALA A 179 -3.41 -18.83 -16.59
C ALA A 179 -2.68 -19.25 -15.30
N GLU A 180 -1.36 -19.08 -15.26
CA GLU A 180 -0.54 -19.46 -14.10
C GLU A 180 -0.09 -18.27 -13.26
N VAL A 181 -0.52 -17.05 -13.62
CA VAL A 181 -0.17 -15.82 -12.93
C VAL A 181 -1.31 -15.44 -12.00
N PRO A 182 -1.08 -15.26 -10.69
CA PRO A 182 -2.10 -14.77 -9.79
C PRO A 182 -2.68 -13.44 -10.29
N PRO A 183 -4.00 -13.25 -10.21
CA PRO A 183 -4.61 -12.00 -10.65
C PRO A 183 -4.13 -10.82 -9.79
N GLU A 184 -3.91 -9.70 -10.44
CA GLU A 184 -3.65 -8.44 -9.77
C GLU A 184 -4.96 -7.69 -9.61
N CYS A 185 -5.33 -7.38 -8.37
CA CYS A 185 -6.56 -6.67 -8.06
C CYS A 185 -6.26 -5.29 -7.46
N VAL A 186 -7.07 -4.30 -7.81
CA VAL A 186 -7.00 -2.97 -7.20
C VAL A 186 -8.36 -2.62 -6.60
N ILE A 187 -8.34 -2.20 -5.35
CA ILE A 187 -9.49 -1.76 -4.58
C ILE A 187 -9.56 -0.24 -4.69
N SER A 188 -10.72 0.27 -5.11
CA SER A 188 -10.98 1.70 -5.13
C SER A 188 -11.36 2.20 -3.75
N ALA A 189 -10.73 3.27 -3.33
CA ALA A 189 -10.92 3.85 -2.02
C ALA A 189 -10.83 5.38 -2.05
N GLN A 190 -11.22 5.99 -0.96
CA GLN A 190 -10.90 7.37 -0.60
C GLN A 190 -10.15 7.33 0.72
N PHE A 191 -8.94 7.86 0.75
CA PHE A 191 -8.16 7.96 1.97
C PHE A 191 -8.62 9.18 2.76
N ASP A 192 -9.11 8.96 3.97
CA ASP A 192 -9.46 10.03 4.92
C ASP A 192 -8.23 10.42 5.76
N ARG A 193 -7.34 9.43 6.02
CA ARG A 193 -6.13 9.63 6.82
C ARG A 193 -5.04 8.64 6.42
N VAL A 194 -3.81 9.13 6.37
CA VAL A 194 -2.59 8.32 6.17
C VAL A 194 -1.64 8.60 7.32
N ARG A 195 -1.09 7.57 7.95
CA ARG A 195 -0.13 7.71 9.06
C ARG A 195 1.10 6.84 8.84
N ILE A 196 2.23 7.31 9.30
CA ILE A 196 3.42 6.48 9.50
C ILE A 196 3.67 6.37 11.00
N GLN A 197 3.69 5.16 11.52
CA GLN A 197 3.81 4.90 12.95
C GLN A 197 4.70 3.69 13.25
N THR A 198 5.09 3.56 14.52
CA THR A 198 5.75 2.34 15.00
C THR A 198 4.80 1.15 14.97
N PRO A 199 5.31 -0.10 14.89
CA PRO A 199 4.47 -1.31 14.82
C PRO A 199 3.49 -1.49 15.96
N ASP A 200 3.87 -1.04 17.14
CA ASP A 200 3.04 -1.08 18.35
C ASP A 200 2.02 0.07 18.45
N GLY A 201 2.05 0.99 17.46
CA GLY A 201 1.16 2.14 17.41
C GLY A 201 1.44 3.24 18.44
N LYS A 202 2.49 3.09 19.28
CA LYS A 202 2.77 4.04 20.36
C LYS A 202 3.36 5.36 19.89
N SER A 203 4.06 5.36 18.76
CA SER A 203 4.68 6.56 18.21
C SER A 203 4.23 6.77 16.76
N THR A 204 3.57 7.89 16.52
CA THR A 204 3.26 8.38 15.17
C THR A 204 4.38 9.30 14.72
N LEU A 205 4.96 9.01 13.56
CA LEU A 205 6.05 9.78 12.95
C LEU A 205 5.50 10.85 12.01
N GLY A 206 4.44 10.53 11.29
CA GLY A 206 3.75 11.44 10.38
C GLY A 206 2.27 11.12 10.30
N ASP A 207 1.45 12.15 10.11
CA ASP A 207 -0.01 12.06 10.08
C ASP A 207 -0.55 13.06 9.07
N TRP A 208 -1.29 12.56 8.10
CA TRP A 208 -1.90 13.35 7.02
C TRP A 208 -3.38 13.02 6.97
N SER A 209 -4.21 13.97 7.35
CA SER A 209 -5.66 13.94 7.22
C SER A 209 -6.10 14.83 6.06
N ARG A 210 -7.21 14.47 5.47
CA ARG A 210 -7.86 15.23 4.40
C ARG A 210 -8.70 16.36 4.97
#